data_598f5a9cc6909f7f6ff421786cddb9ce
#
_entry.id   598f5a9cc6909f7f6ff421786cddb9ce
#
_cell.length_a   1.000
_cell.length_b   1.000
_cell.length_c   1.000
_cell.angle_alpha   90.00
_cell.angle_beta   90.00
_cell.angle_gamma   90.00
#
_symmetry.space_group_name_H-M   'P 1'
#
loop_
_entity.id
_entity.type
_entity.pdbx_description
1 polymer ?
#
loop_
_entity_poly.entity_id
_entity_poly.type
_entity_poly.pdbx_seq_one_letter_code
_entity_poly.pdbx_strand_id
1 'polypeptide(L)'
;MKFNYDVIVIGGGHAGCEAAAAAANMGAKTCLVTIDMNKIGQMSCNPAIGGIAKGQIVRETDALGGQMGLITDATAIQFRMLNKGKGPAVWSPRAQCDRGKYIWKWRETLDAIPNLDIWQDQADELLVSDHEAIGVKTVWGISLYAKSIVVSAGTFLNGLMHIGRHQYPGGRCAEPAVAHFSESISKWGISVARMKTGTPVRIDKRSIHLDEMEEQPGETDFHQFSYMGTPRQLRQLPCWLCYTNKDVHDTLRSGLADSPLYNGQIKSTGPRYCPSIETKLVTFPDKDQHPLFLEPEGENTNEMYLNGFSSSMPMEIQLEAIRKIPAFRDAKTYRPGYAIEYDYFAPTLLDHTLESKIIRGLFLAGQVNGTTGYEEAAGQGLVAGINAALRCGGGNERFVMNRDESYIGVLIDDLTSKGVDEPYRMFTSRAEYRILLRQDDADARLTEKAYRLGVAKRDRYDWWLQKKEWIHRILQVCDNTPVKPADINPYLENIGTAPLRMGCKITDLIGRPQLSIQGLTPILPALREITDQLPNRKEEIMEAAEIQIKYKGYIERERIVADKMHRLENIKIKGRFDYNSLKEISTEGRQKLTKINPETLAQASRIPGVSPSDINVLLVLLGR
;
A
#
# COMPACT_ATOMS: atom_id res chain seq x y z
N MET A 1 33.19 18.06 -12.37
CA MET A 1 32.30 17.17 -13.13
C MET A 1 30.88 17.53 -12.69
N LYS A 2 29.98 17.90 -13.62
CA LYS A 2 28.57 18.20 -13.27
C LYS A 2 27.73 16.99 -13.66
N PHE A 3 27.07 16.37 -12.69
CA PHE A 3 26.11 15.31 -12.90
C PHE A 3 24.73 15.94 -13.03
N ASN A 4 24.16 15.92 -14.25
CA ASN A 4 22.86 16.51 -14.54
C ASN A 4 21.85 15.42 -14.90
N TYR A 5 20.72 15.42 -14.19
CA TYR A 5 19.58 14.54 -14.39
C TYR A 5 18.31 15.35 -14.65
N ASP A 6 17.26 14.70 -15.06
CA ASP A 6 15.92 15.28 -15.01
C ASP A 6 15.31 15.06 -13.62
N VAL A 7 15.43 13.83 -13.09
CA VAL A 7 14.88 13.45 -11.78
C VAL A 7 15.98 12.82 -10.92
N ILE A 8 16.09 13.25 -9.66
CA ILE A 8 16.85 12.55 -8.63
C ILE A 8 15.88 11.99 -7.61
N VAL A 9 16.03 10.70 -7.28
CA VAL A 9 15.27 10.03 -6.23
C VAL A 9 16.19 9.68 -5.08
N ILE A 10 15.85 10.10 -3.86
CA ILE A 10 16.65 9.86 -2.64
C ILE A 10 15.98 8.77 -1.82
N GLY A 11 16.69 7.66 -1.64
CA GLY A 11 16.24 6.50 -0.87
C GLY A 11 15.79 5.33 -1.74
N GLY A 12 16.46 4.18 -1.61
CA GLY A 12 16.19 2.94 -2.36
C GLY A 12 15.13 2.03 -1.71
N GLY A 13 14.17 2.59 -0.93
CA GLY A 13 13.01 1.85 -0.41
C GLY A 13 11.90 1.70 -1.47
N HIS A 14 10.76 1.10 -1.10
CA HIS A 14 9.67 0.83 -2.05
C HIS A 14 9.18 2.08 -2.79
N ALA A 15 9.05 3.20 -2.09
CA ALA A 15 8.66 4.47 -2.73
C ALA A 15 9.72 4.94 -3.73
N GLY A 16 10.99 4.89 -3.37
CA GLY A 16 12.07 5.35 -4.26
C GLY A 16 12.25 4.44 -5.46
N CYS A 17 12.12 3.13 -5.28
CA CYS A 17 12.19 2.16 -6.38
C CYS A 17 11.09 2.41 -7.42
N GLU A 18 9.84 2.57 -6.98
CA GLU A 18 8.72 2.86 -7.88
C GLU A 18 8.84 4.25 -8.53
N ALA A 19 9.28 5.27 -7.77
CA ALA A 19 9.48 6.61 -8.31
C ALA A 19 10.56 6.64 -9.40
N ALA A 20 11.69 5.99 -9.14
CA ALA A 20 12.81 5.92 -10.09
C ALA A 20 12.44 5.14 -11.35
N ALA A 21 11.78 3.98 -11.18
CA ALA A 21 11.31 3.18 -12.30
C ALA A 21 10.28 3.92 -13.15
N ALA A 22 9.30 4.60 -12.53
CA ALA A 22 8.28 5.37 -13.22
C ALA A 22 8.89 6.52 -14.03
N ALA A 23 9.72 7.34 -13.39
CA ALA A 23 10.35 8.48 -14.06
C ALA A 23 11.23 8.05 -15.24
N ALA A 24 12.07 7.03 -15.05
CA ALA A 24 12.94 6.51 -16.10
C ALA A 24 12.16 5.85 -17.25
N ASN A 25 11.09 5.11 -16.95
CA ASN A 25 10.20 4.52 -17.94
C ASN A 25 9.46 5.54 -18.80
N MET A 26 9.20 6.73 -18.28
CA MET A 26 8.65 7.88 -19.01
C MET A 26 9.72 8.61 -19.86
N GLY A 27 10.97 8.16 -19.82
CA GLY A 27 12.08 8.73 -20.61
C GLY A 27 12.90 9.79 -19.88
N ALA A 28 12.61 10.13 -18.63
CA ALA A 28 13.41 11.06 -17.85
C ALA A 28 14.77 10.45 -17.50
N LYS A 29 15.86 11.21 -17.65
CA LYS A 29 17.17 10.81 -17.15
C LYS A 29 17.15 10.85 -15.62
N THR A 30 17.14 9.69 -15.00
CA THR A 30 16.88 9.53 -13.57
C THR A 30 18.09 8.99 -12.82
N CYS A 31 18.31 9.47 -11.59
CA CYS A 31 19.31 8.93 -10.68
C CYS A 31 18.66 8.53 -9.36
N LEU A 32 18.83 7.26 -8.96
CA LEU A 32 18.46 6.76 -7.64
C LEU A 32 19.67 6.83 -6.70
N VAL A 33 19.62 7.71 -5.70
CA VAL A 33 20.64 7.82 -4.66
C VAL A 33 20.23 6.95 -3.46
N THR A 34 21.08 5.99 -3.09
CA THR A 34 20.83 5.08 -1.99
C THR A 34 22.07 4.83 -1.15
N ILE A 35 21.91 4.66 0.16
CA ILE A 35 23.02 4.40 1.09
C ILE A 35 23.66 3.02 0.80
N ASP A 36 22.84 2.02 0.47
CA ASP A 36 23.32 0.66 0.21
C ASP A 36 22.55 0.05 -0.97
N MET A 37 23.27 -0.17 -2.08
CA MET A 37 22.71 -0.77 -3.29
C MET A 37 22.29 -2.23 -3.10
N ASN A 38 22.81 -2.93 -2.06
CA ASN A 38 22.45 -4.32 -1.77
C ASN A 38 21.18 -4.45 -0.93
N LYS A 39 20.54 -3.32 -0.60
CA LYS A 39 19.32 -3.26 0.23
C LYS A 39 18.16 -2.51 -0.42
N ILE A 40 18.24 -2.36 -1.74
CA ILE A 40 17.17 -1.76 -2.54
C ILE A 40 15.89 -2.59 -2.39
N GLY A 41 14.76 -1.92 -2.12
CA GLY A 41 13.46 -2.56 -1.93
C GLY A 41 13.35 -3.44 -0.67
N GLN A 42 14.29 -3.35 0.28
CA GLN A 42 14.30 -4.24 1.44
C GLN A 42 13.04 -4.13 2.29
N MET A 43 12.44 -5.29 2.59
CA MET A 43 11.34 -5.43 3.55
C MET A 43 11.89 -5.29 4.98
N SER A 44 11.79 -4.11 5.57
CA SER A 44 12.39 -3.79 6.87
C SER A 44 11.67 -4.41 8.05
N CYS A 45 10.38 -4.72 7.90
CA CYS A 45 9.54 -5.32 8.91
C CYS A 45 9.17 -6.76 8.50
N ASN A 46 7.91 -7.04 8.18
CA ASN A 46 7.46 -8.37 7.77
C ASN A 46 7.86 -8.70 6.31
N PRO A 47 8.11 -10.00 6.00
CA PRO A 47 8.47 -10.42 4.64
C PRO A 47 7.23 -10.66 3.77
N ALA A 48 6.27 -9.71 3.76
CA ALA A 48 5.00 -9.88 3.07
C ALA A 48 4.56 -8.60 2.34
N ILE A 49 3.93 -8.79 1.19
CA ILE A 49 3.29 -7.74 0.38
C ILE A 49 1.79 -8.00 0.28
N GLY A 50 0.99 -6.94 0.30
CA GLY A 50 -0.45 -6.99 0.23
C GLY A 50 -1.13 -7.14 1.58
N GLY A 51 -2.35 -7.64 1.56
CA GLY A 51 -3.23 -7.66 2.72
C GLY A 51 -4.40 -6.69 2.56
N ILE A 52 -5.23 -6.55 3.60
CA ILE A 52 -6.48 -5.78 3.55
C ILE A 52 -6.22 -4.33 3.10
N ALA A 53 -6.87 -3.91 2.04
CA ALA A 53 -6.69 -2.66 1.29
C ALA A 53 -5.32 -2.51 0.60
N LYS A 54 -4.29 -3.14 1.10
CA LYS A 54 -2.92 -3.04 0.57
C LYS A 54 -2.74 -3.85 -0.71
N GLY A 55 -3.36 -5.03 -0.79
CA GLY A 55 -3.39 -5.82 -2.02
C GLY A 55 -4.00 -5.05 -3.20
N GLN A 56 -5.04 -4.24 -2.94
CA GLN A 56 -5.62 -3.34 -3.92
C GLN A 56 -4.60 -2.30 -4.41
N ILE A 57 -3.83 -1.66 -3.49
CA ILE A 57 -2.78 -0.69 -3.85
C ILE A 57 -1.72 -1.35 -4.74
N VAL A 58 -1.30 -2.59 -4.43
CA VAL A 58 -0.32 -3.30 -5.27
C VAL A 58 -0.87 -3.55 -6.68
N ARG A 59 -2.12 -3.98 -6.79
CA ARG A 59 -2.80 -4.18 -8.08
C ARG A 59 -2.92 -2.87 -8.86
N GLU A 60 -3.21 -1.75 -8.20
CA GLU A 60 -3.26 -0.42 -8.81
C GLU A 60 -1.88 0.06 -9.23
N THR A 61 -0.86 -0.12 -8.39
CA THR A 61 0.54 0.16 -8.71
C THR A 61 0.98 -0.61 -9.95
N ASP A 62 0.66 -1.90 -10.02
CA ASP A 62 0.95 -2.74 -11.19
C ASP A 62 0.20 -2.27 -12.45
N ALA A 63 -1.11 -1.99 -12.34
CA ALA A 63 -1.92 -1.49 -13.45
C ALA A 63 -1.37 -0.18 -14.05
N LEU A 64 -0.75 0.64 -13.23
CA LEU A 64 -0.06 1.87 -13.62
C LEU A 64 1.34 1.63 -14.21
N GLY A 65 1.83 0.40 -14.27
CA GLY A 65 3.16 0.08 -14.79
C GLY A 65 4.27 -0.01 -13.74
N GLY A 66 3.91 0.02 -12.44
CA GLY A 66 4.83 -0.21 -11.32
C GLY A 66 5.38 -1.62 -11.27
N GLN A 67 6.38 -1.85 -10.45
CA GLN A 67 7.19 -3.06 -10.43
C GLN A 67 6.87 -3.98 -9.23
N MET A 68 6.31 -3.45 -8.14
CA MET A 68 6.09 -4.21 -6.90
C MET A 68 5.28 -5.49 -7.12
N GLY A 69 4.24 -5.46 -7.96
CA GLY A 69 3.43 -6.63 -8.29
C GLY A 69 4.24 -7.74 -8.96
N LEU A 70 4.99 -7.40 -10.01
CA LEU A 70 5.87 -8.33 -10.73
C LEU A 70 6.94 -8.96 -9.83
N ILE A 71 7.57 -8.14 -8.99
CA ILE A 71 8.63 -8.59 -8.08
C ILE A 71 8.06 -9.48 -6.98
N THR A 72 6.88 -9.14 -6.46
CA THR A 72 6.16 -9.97 -5.50
C THR A 72 5.84 -11.33 -6.08
N ASP A 73 5.28 -11.39 -7.28
CA ASP A 73 4.95 -12.64 -7.97
C ASP A 73 6.20 -13.50 -8.22
N ALA A 74 7.32 -12.86 -8.58
CA ALA A 74 8.58 -13.56 -8.83
C ALA A 74 9.22 -14.17 -7.58
N THR A 75 8.92 -13.63 -6.39
CA THR A 75 9.61 -13.96 -5.13
C THR A 75 8.67 -14.49 -4.04
N ALA A 76 7.39 -14.61 -4.33
CA ALA A 76 6.40 -15.16 -3.42
C ALA A 76 6.74 -16.61 -3.01
N ILE A 77 6.56 -16.90 -1.73
CA ILE A 77 6.72 -18.23 -1.10
C ILE A 77 5.44 -18.73 -0.45
N GLN A 78 4.44 -17.86 -0.27
CA GLN A 78 3.08 -18.22 0.13
C GLN A 78 2.12 -17.17 -0.42
N PHE A 79 0.89 -17.60 -0.74
CA PHE A 79 -0.20 -16.71 -1.17
C PHE A 79 -1.50 -17.02 -0.43
N ARG A 80 -2.26 -15.97 -0.12
CA ARG A 80 -3.63 -16.04 0.41
C ARG A 80 -4.47 -14.88 -0.12
N MET A 81 -5.72 -15.15 -0.49
CA MET A 81 -6.73 -14.12 -0.76
C MET A 81 -7.52 -13.83 0.52
N LEU A 82 -7.24 -12.70 1.16
CA LEU A 82 -7.93 -12.30 2.39
C LEU A 82 -9.34 -11.78 2.09
N ASN A 83 -10.25 -11.94 3.06
CA ASN A 83 -11.65 -11.53 2.98
C ASN A 83 -12.48 -12.23 1.86
N LYS A 84 -12.08 -13.40 1.39
CA LYS A 84 -12.77 -14.13 0.31
C LYS A 84 -14.27 -14.32 0.61
N GLY A 85 -14.63 -14.63 1.86
CA GLY A 85 -16.01 -14.76 2.30
C GLY A 85 -16.83 -13.46 2.43
N LYS A 86 -16.18 -12.27 2.27
CA LYS A 86 -16.86 -10.96 2.41
C LYS A 86 -17.19 -10.30 1.08
N GLY A 87 -16.91 -10.96 -0.03
CA GLY A 87 -17.19 -10.49 -1.38
C GLY A 87 -16.06 -9.64 -2.01
N PRO A 88 -16.11 -9.48 -3.36
CA PRO A 88 -15.01 -8.95 -4.16
C PRO A 88 -14.64 -7.49 -3.87
N ALA A 89 -15.55 -6.70 -3.31
CA ALA A 89 -15.28 -5.31 -2.91
C ALA A 89 -14.13 -5.17 -1.90
N VAL A 90 -13.82 -6.24 -1.15
CA VAL A 90 -12.80 -6.24 -0.09
C VAL A 90 -11.82 -7.42 -0.20
N TRP A 91 -11.87 -8.19 -1.28
CA TRP A 91 -10.86 -9.21 -1.55
C TRP A 91 -9.49 -8.56 -1.63
N SER A 92 -8.55 -9.13 -0.92
CA SER A 92 -7.25 -8.50 -0.75
C SER A 92 -6.15 -9.55 -0.85
N PRO A 93 -5.41 -9.60 -1.96
CA PRO A 93 -4.30 -10.55 -2.11
C PRO A 93 -3.17 -10.22 -1.15
N ARG A 94 -2.55 -11.27 -0.59
CA ARG A 94 -1.36 -11.19 0.27
C ARG A 94 -0.40 -12.31 -0.07
N ALA A 95 0.87 -11.97 -0.25
CA ALA A 95 1.94 -12.93 -0.43
C ALA A 95 3.03 -12.75 0.62
N GLN A 96 3.52 -13.88 1.17
CA GLN A 96 4.82 -13.93 1.81
C GLN A 96 5.88 -14.03 0.72
N CYS A 97 6.99 -13.32 0.88
CA CYS A 97 8.07 -13.31 -0.09
C CYS A 97 9.38 -13.81 0.53
N ASP A 98 10.23 -14.39 -0.30
CA ASP A 98 11.63 -14.58 0.05
C ASP A 98 12.32 -13.22 0.04
N ARG A 99 12.69 -12.72 1.22
CA ARG A 99 13.25 -11.38 1.41
C ARG A 99 14.56 -11.17 0.63
N GLY A 100 15.42 -12.18 0.60
CA GLY A 100 16.68 -12.11 -0.12
C GLY A 100 16.47 -12.01 -1.63
N LYS A 101 15.61 -12.88 -2.17
CA LYS A 101 15.24 -12.86 -3.59
C LYS A 101 14.53 -11.57 -3.97
N TYR A 102 13.68 -11.03 -3.08
CA TYR A 102 12.94 -9.80 -3.31
C TYR A 102 13.87 -8.59 -3.49
N ILE A 103 14.87 -8.43 -2.63
CA ILE A 103 15.90 -7.39 -2.73
C ILE A 103 16.65 -7.51 -4.06
N TRP A 104 17.10 -8.74 -4.36
CA TRP A 104 17.86 -9.00 -5.58
C TRP A 104 17.03 -8.75 -6.83
N LYS A 105 15.76 -9.15 -6.83
CA LYS A 105 14.86 -8.94 -7.96
C LYS A 105 14.56 -7.45 -8.20
N TRP A 106 14.42 -6.64 -7.13
CA TRP A 106 14.34 -5.19 -7.27
C TRP A 106 15.59 -4.62 -7.93
N ARG A 107 16.77 -5.02 -7.47
CA ARG A 107 18.03 -4.56 -8.03
C ARG A 107 18.15 -4.91 -9.52
N GLU A 108 17.91 -6.16 -9.88
CA GLU A 108 17.92 -6.64 -11.26
C GLU A 108 16.93 -5.85 -12.14
N THR A 109 15.73 -5.58 -11.61
CA THR A 109 14.70 -4.84 -12.34
C THR A 109 15.13 -3.40 -12.60
N LEU A 110 15.71 -2.71 -11.61
CA LEU A 110 16.15 -1.33 -11.78
C LEU A 110 17.38 -1.23 -12.69
N ASP A 111 18.34 -2.13 -12.57
CA ASP A 111 19.54 -2.18 -13.45
C ASP A 111 19.17 -2.42 -14.93
N ALA A 112 18.01 -3.04 -15.21
CA ALA A 112 17.52 -3.27 -16.56
C ALA A 112 16.80 -2.07 -17.19
N ILE A 113 16.49 -1.02 -16.42
CA ILE A 113 15.77 0.16 -16.95
C ILE A 113 16.76 1.13 -17.60
N PRO A 114 16.64 1.39 -18.91
CA PRO A 114 17.41 2.45 -19.55
C PRO A 114 17.13 3.81 -18.88
N ASN A 115 18.05 4.74 -18.96
CA ASN A 115 17.94 6.09 -18.38
C ASN A 115 17.90 6.13 -16.83
N LEU A 116 18.12 5.01 -16.14
CA LEU A 116 18.20 4.96 -14.69
C LEU A 116 19.62 4.65 -14.23
N ASP A 117 20.26 5.64 -13.60
CA ASP A 117 21.52 5.47 -12.91
C ASP A 117 21.27 5.20 -11.42
N ILE A 118 22.06 4.33 -10.81
CA ILE A 118 22.04 4.10 -9.36
C ILE A 118 23.35 4.66 -8.78
N TRP A 119 23.23 5.52 -7.78
CA TRP A 119 24.36 6.14 -7.10
C TRP A 119 24.37 5.76 -5.62
N GLN A 120 25.42 5.04 -5.19
CA GLN A 120 25.55 4.65 -3.79
C GLN A 120 26.25 5.75 -3.01
N ASP A 121 25.47 6.54 -2.28
CA ASP A 121 25.95 7.59 -1.39
C ASP A 121 24.81 8.01 -0.44
N GLN A 122 25.14 8.79 0.58
CA GLN A 122 24.17 9.39 1.49
C GLN A 122 23.92 10.85 1.07
N ALA A 123 22.65 11.20 0.85
CA ALA A 123 22.22 12.58 0.68
C ALA A 123 22.36 13.33 2.01
N ASP A 124 22.98 14.51 1.99
CA ASP A 124 23.27 15.35 3.16
C ASP A 124 22.53 16.68 3.13
N GLU A 125 22.42 17.31 1.96
CA GLU A 125 21.81 18.63 1.81
C GLU A 125 20.97 18.71 0.53
N LEU A 126 19.75 19.26 0.65
CA LEU A 126 18.92 19.63 -0.49
C LEU A 126 19.41 20.99 -1.03
N LEU A 127 19.76 21.05 -2.31
CA LEU A 127 20.16 22.29 -2.98
C LEU A 127 18.90 22.98 -3.52
N VAL A 128 18.68 24.22 -3.05
CA VAL A 128 17.53 25.03 -3.41
C VAL A 128 17.98 26.42 -3.87
N SER A 129 17.39 26.92 -4.94
CA SER A 129 17.54 28.30 -5.41
C SER A 129 16.16 28.87 -5.74
N ASP A 130 15.87 30.07 -5.28
CA ASP A 130 14.61 30.78 -5.56
C ASP A 130 13.34 29.94 -5.28
N HIS A 131 13.31 29.24 -4.15
CA HIS A 131 12.25 28.28 -3.79
C HIS A 131 12.06 27.13 -4.79
N GLU A 132 13.11 26.77 -5.52
CA GLU A 132 13.10 25.63 -6.43
C GLU A 132 14.22 24.65 -6.08
N ALA A 133 13.89 23.36 -5.97
CA ALA A 133 14.87 22.31 -5.79
C ALA A 133 15.68 22.13 -7.07
N ILE A 134 17.00 22.23 -6.96
CA ILE A 134 17.92 22.18 -8.11
C ILE A 134 18.91 21.00 -8.03
N GLY A 135 18.90 20.26 -6.91
CA GLY A 135 19.81 19.13 -6.76
C GLY A 135 19.95 18.67 -5.32
N VAL A 136 20.92 17.81 -5.10
CA VAL A 136 21.28 17.25 -3.79
C VAL A 136 22.80 17.21 -3.67
N LYS A 137 23.31 17.52 -2.47
CA LYS A 137 24.71 17.33 -2.10
C LYS A 137 24.83 16.09 -1.22
N THR A 138 25.81 15.25 -1.49
CA THR A 138 26.08 14.03 -0.74
C THR A 138 27.10 14.28 0.37
N VAL A 139 27.22 13.33 1.31
CA VAL A 139 28.21 13.41 2.42
C VAL A 139 29.66 13.48 1.93
N TRP A 140 29.95 12.95 0.75
CA TRP A 140 31.26 13.07 0.10
C TRP A 140 31.49 14.41 -0.61
N GLY A 141 30.53 15.36 -0.47
CA GLY A 141 30.61 16.69 -1.07
C GLY A 141 30.31 16.75 -2.56
N ILE A 142 29.79 15.67 -3.14
CA ILE A 142 29.39 15.61 -4.56
C ILE A 142 28.03 16.25 -4.72
N SER A 143 27.89 17.18 -5.67
CA SER A 143 26.61 17.80 -6.01
C SER A 143 26.05 17.15 -7.28
N LEU A 144 24.84 16.61 -7.16
CA LEU A 144 24.01 16.07 -8.25
C LEU A 144 22.89 17.07 -8.52
N TYR A 145 22.71 17.46 -9.77
CA TYR A 145 21.72 18.46 -10.18
C TYR A 145 20.56 17.83 -10.93
N ALA A 146 19.34 18.29 -10.68
CA ALA A 146 18.14 17.85 -11.40
C ALA A 146 17.04 18.91 -11.37
N LYS A 147 16.06 18.78 -12.27
CA LYS A 147 14.85 19.61 -12.33
C LYS A 147 13.80 19.22 -11.30
N SER A 148 13.81 17.97 -10.86
CA SER A 148 12.89 17.43 -9.85
C SER A 148 13.61 16.49 -8.90
N ILE A 149 13.27 16.59 -7.60
CA ILE A 149 13.85 15.78 -6.52
C ILE A 149 12.72 15.04 -5.80
N VAL A 150 12.81 13.72 -5.71
CA VAL A 150 11.87 12.90 -4.93
C VAL A 150 12.58 12.40 -3.67
N VAL A 151 12.05 12.71 -2.49
CA VAL A 151 12.60 12.25 -1.21
C VAL A 151 11.75 11.11 -0.67
N SER A 152 12.36 9.96 -0.42
CA SER A 152 11.73 8.73 0.06
C SER A 152 12.58 8.00 1.10
N ALA A 153 13.11 8.74 2.08
CA ALA A 153 14.13 8.32 3.01
C ALA A 153 13.66 7.35 4.13
N GLY A 154 12.40 6.93 4.14
CA GLY A 154 11.87 5.93 5.09
C GLY A 154 12.07 6.33 6.55
N THR A 155 12.74 5.47 7.33
CA THR A 155 13.05 5.67 8.76
C THR A 155 14.46 6.23 9.00
N PHE A 156 15.15 6.70 7.95
CA PHE A 156 16.56 7.04 8.04
C PHE A 156 16.82 8.47 8.53
N LEU A 157 15.89 9.43 8.25
CA LEU A 157 16.07 10.82 8.66
C LEU A 157 16.05 10.96 10.18
N ASN A 158 17.19 11.31 10.76
CA ASN A 158 17.42 11.35 12.19
C ASN A 158 16.92 10.08 12.91
N GLY A 159 17.09 8.92 12.27
CA GLY A 159 16.66 7.63 12.78
C GLY A 159 17.32 7.31 14.13
N LEU A 160 16.52 6.96 15.14
CA LEU A 160 16.97 6.60 16.48
C LEU A 160 16.29 5.32 16.93
N MET A 161 17.07 4.25 17.06
CA MET A 161 16.59 2.95 17.54
C MET A 161 16.62 2.87 19.05
N HIS A 162 15.62 2.16 19.64
CA HIS A 162 15.48 1.96 21.08
C HIS A 162 15.30 0.48 21.40
N ILE A 163 16.10 -0.02 22.34
CA ILE A 163 16.00 -1.35 22.93
C ILE A 163 16.18 -1.20 24.44
N GLY A 164 15.12 -1.34 25.23
CA GLY A 164 15.16 -0.99 26.63
C GLY A 164 15.62 0.46 26.82
N ARG A 165 16.55 0.68 27.72
CA ARG A 165 17.13 2.01 27.99
C ARG A 165 18.20 2.44 26.96
N HIS A 166 18.63 1.54 26.07
CA HIS A 166 19.65 1.83 25.08
C HIS A 166 19.09 2.51 23.85
N GLN A 167 19.83 3.49 23.36
CA GLN A 167 19.53 4.24 22.14
C GLN A 167 20.72 4.15 21.19
N TYR A 168 20.43 3.99 19.91
CA TYR A 168 21.43 3.92 18.86
C TYR A 168 20.97 4.67 17.61
N PRO A 169 21.74 5.64 17.09
CA PRO A 169 21.43 6.31 15.83
C PRO A 169 21.51 5.31 14.67
N GLY A 170 20.42 5.17 13.94
CA GLY A 170 20.36 4.27 12.77
C GLY A 170 18.99 4.29 12.13
N GLY A 171 18.95 4.07 10.82
CA GLY A 171 17.68 3.94 10.06
C GLY A 171 17.09 2.55 10.16
N ARG A 172 17.93 1.53 10.30
CA ARG A 172 17.63 0.12 10.58
C ARG A 172 18.78 -0.50 11.36
N CYS A 173 18.57 -1.71 11.88
CA CYS A 173 19.61 -2.45 12.58
C CYS A 173 20.86 -2.60 11.68
N ALA A 174 22.01 -2.15 12.17
CA ALA A 174 23.31 -2.10 11.48
C ALA A 174 23.36 -1.18 10.23
N GLU A 175 22.48 -0.20 10.14
CA GLU A 175 22.49 0.79 9.05
C GLU A 175 22.47 2.21 9.65
N PRO A 176 23.29 3.16 9.12
CA PRO A 176 23.44 4.49 9.68
C PRO A 176 22.14 5.32 9.56
N ALA A 177 21.98 6.28 10.46
CA ALA A 177 20.99 7.33 10.31
C ALA A 177 21.51 8.43 9.37
N VAL A 178 20.59 9.17 8.75
CA VAL A 178 20.86 10.37 7.96
C VAL A 178 20.57 11.59 8.85
N ALA A 179 21.62 12.22 9.36
CA ALA A 179 21.53 13.51 10.04
C ALA A 179 21.41 14.63 8.99
N HIS A 180 21.24 15.88 9.39
CA HIS A 180 21.32 17.12 8.59
C HIS A 180 20.33 17.27 7.41
N PHE A 181 19.94 16.20 6.69
CA PHE A 181 19.09 16.32 5.51
C PHE A 181 17.72 16.95 5.82
N SER A 182 17.08 16.55 6.93
CA SER A 182 15.81 17.14 7.37
C SER A 182 15.95 18.63 7.68
N GLU A 183 17.07 19.02 8.27
CA GLU A 183 17.37 20.42 8.59
C GLU A 183 17.52 21.26 7.32
N SER A 184 18.14 20.70 6.27
CA SER A 184 18.30 21.39 4.99
C SER A 184 16.96 21.72 4.32
N ILE A 185 15.95 20.86 4.52
CA ILE A 185 14.57 21.07 4.05
C ILE A 185 13.83 22.05 4.96
N SER A 186 13.98 21.93 6.29
CA SER A 186 13.23 22.73 7.25
C SER A 186 13.60 24.22 7.23
N LYS A 187 14.83 24.56 6.83
CA LYS A 187 15.28 25.95 6.61
C LYS A 187 14.39 26.75 5.66
N TRP A 188 13.65 26.04 4.79
CA TRP A 188 12.74 26.63 3.80
C TRP A 188 11.29 26.72 4.29
N GLY A 189 11.02 26.45 5.58
CA GLY A 189 9.69 26.58 6.17
C GLY A 189 8.84 25.29 6.11
N ILE A 190 9.43 24.15 5.73
CA ILE A 190 8.77 22.84 5.82
C ILE A 190 8.96 22.29 7.22
N SER A 191 7.87 22.15 7.98
CA SER A 191 7.92 21.66 9.36
C SER A 191 8.28 20.17 9.41
N VAL A 192 9.16 19.83 10.32
CA VAL A 192 9.58 18.45 10.65
C VAL A 192 8.97 18.04 11.97
N ALA A 193 8.44 16.83 12.04
CA ALA A 193 7.98 16.20 13.26
C ALA A 193 8.48 14.75 13.33
N ARG A 194 8.21 14.06 14.43
CA ARG A 194 8.73 12.70 14.63
C ARG A 194 7.59 11.69 14.76
N MET A 195 7.79 10.53 14.14
CA MET A 195 6.94 9.35 14.29
C MET A 195 7.77 8.15 14.74
N LYS A 196 7.08 7.13 15.23
CA LYS A 196 7.68 5.89 15.71
C LYS A 196 7.07 4.69 14.99
N THR A 197 7.93 3.72 14.68
CA THR A 197 7.50 2.37 14.31
C THR A 197 8.35 1.34 15.06
N GLY A 198 8.17 0.05 14.76
CA GLY A 198 8.93 -1.01 15.40
C GLY A 198 8.94 -2.29 14.59
N THR A 199 9.81 -3.21 14.98
CA THR A 199 9.92 -4.54 14.39
C THR A 199 10.09 -5.59 15.47
N PRO A 200 9.59 -6.83 15.30
CA PRO A 200 9.82 -7.90 16.26
C PRO A 200 11.20 -8.54 16.08
N VAL A 201 11.51 -9.39 17.05
CA VAL A 201 12.67 -10.28 17.06
C VAL A 201 12.72 -11.17 15.81
N ARG A 202 13.92 -11.59 15.42
CA ARG A 202 14.17 -12.67 14.44
C ARG A 202 14.68 -13.91 15.14
N ILE A 203 14.04 -15.06 14.90
CA ILE A 203 14.27 -16.30 15.61
C ILE A 203 14.87 -17.35 14.66
N ASP A 204 15.78 -18.17 15.19
CA ASP A 204 16.36 -19.29 14.47
C ASP A 204 15.38 -20.47 14.44
N LYS A 205 14.89 -20.85 13.25
CA LYS A 205 13.96 -21.96 13.02
C LYS A 205 14.41 -23.28 13.66
N ARG A 206 15.72 -23.54 13.71
CA ARG A 206 16.30 -24.76 14.27
C ARG A 206 16.10 -24.90 15.78
N SER A 207 15.71 -23.80 16.45
CA SER A 207 15.47 -23.74 17.89
C SER A 207 13.99 -23.65 18.26
N ILE A 208 13.10 -23.97 17.31
CA ILE A 208 11.65 -23.86 17.45
C ILE A 208 11.02 -25.23 17.29
N HIS A 209 10.03 -25.54 18.11
CA HIS A 209 9.21 -26.75 18.04
C HIS A 209 7.95 -26.47 17.21
N LEU A 210 8.06 -26.61 15.88
CA LEU A 210 6.99 -26.28 14.93
C LEU A 210 5.76 -27.16 15.08
N ASP A 211 5.94 -28.39 15.54
CA ASP A 211 4.90 -29.39 15.81
C ASP A 211 3.96 -29.00 16.97
N GLU A 212 4.35 -28.03 17.78
CA GLU A 212 3.54 -27.47 18.87
C GLU A 212 2.73 -26.25 18.45
N MET A 213 2.71 -25.89 17.17
CA MET A 213 1.97 -24.74 16.62
C MET A 213 1.00 -25.17 15.53
N GLU A 214 -0.01 -24.34 15.31
CA GLU A 214 -0.99 -24.55 14.24
C GLU A 214 -0.40 -24.12 12.88
N GLU A 215 -0.21 -25.08 11.98
CA GLU A 215 0.26 -24.78 10.63
C GLU A 215 -0.80 -24.03 9.83
N GLN A 216 -0.39 -22.95 9.18
CA GLN A 216 -1.21 -22.09 8.32
C GLN A 216 -0.72 -22.21 6.87
N PRO A 217 -1.26 -23.15 6.09
CA PRO A 217 -0.88 -23.34 4.69
C PRO A 217 -1.32 -22.15 3.83
N GLY A 218 -0.64 -21.96 2.70
CA GLY A 218 -1.10 -21.07 1.65
C GLY A 218 -2.33 -21.62 0.92
N GLU A 219 -2.95 -20.80 0.08
CA GLU A 219 -4.03 -21.25 -0.80
C GLU A 219 -3.46 -21.96 -2.03
N THR A 220 -4.17 -22.98 -2.51
CA THR A 220 -3.79 -23.74 -3.71
C THR A 220 -3.84 -22.89 -4.97
N ASP A 221 -4.78 -21.93 -5.00
CA ASP A 221 -4.96 -21.01 -6.11
C ASP A 221 -4.05 -19.80 -5.94
N PHE A 222 -3.01 -19.71 -6.76
CA PHE A 222 -2.12 -18.56 -6.76
C PHE A 222 -2.63 -17.48 -7.73
N HIS A 223 -3.33 -16.47 -7.17
CA HIS A 223 -3.69 -15.26 -7.90
C HIS A 223 -2.49 -14.30 -7.89
N GLN A 224 -1.90 -14.07 -9.03
CA GLN A 224 -0.79 -13.13 -9.15
C GLN A 224 -1.22 -11.69 -8.88
N PHE A 225 -0.29 -10.88 -8.34
CA PHE A 225 -0.52 -9.44 -8.19
C PHE A 225 -0.43 -8.72 -9.53
N SER A 226 0.53 -9.10 -10.37
CA SER A 226 0.69 -8.45 -11.67
C SER A 226 -0.30 -8.97 -12.70
N TYR A 227 -0.79 -8.05 -13.53
CA TYR A 227 -1.53 -8.38 -14.75
C TYR A 227 -0.61 -8.92 -15.86
N MET A 228 0.70 -8.81 -15.68
CA MET A 228 1.71 -9.25 -16.63
C MET A 228 2.38 -10.55 -16.20
N GLY A 229 3.17 -11.10 -17.11
CA GLY A 229 3.92 -12.33 -16.88
C GLY A 229 3.07 -13.60 -17.03
N THR A 230 3.74 -14.74 -17.06
CA THR A 230 3.09 -16.05 -17.15
C THR A 230 2.69 -16.54 -15.76
N PRO A 231 1.46 -17.03 -15.57
CA PRO A 231 1.07 -17.68 -14.33
C PRO A 231 2.05 -18.81 -13.99
N ARG A 232 2.52 -18.84 -12.74
CA ARG A 232 3.39 -19.90 -12.25
C ARG A 232 2.73 -20.71 -11.14
N GLN A 233 3.13 -21.96 -11.01
CA GLN A 233 2.78 -22.75 -9.85
C GLN A 233 3.69 -22.34 -8.69
N LEU A 234 3.11 -21.98 -7.54
CA LEU A 234 3.83 -21.56 -6.35
C LEU A 234 3.99 -22.77 -5.40
N ARG A 235 5.23 -23.05 -4.99
CA ARG A 235 5.48 -23.93 -3.85
C ARG A 235 5.16 -23.16 -2.58
N GLN A 236 4.00 -23.46 -1.97
CA GLN A 236 3.55 -22.82 -0.75
C GLN A 236 4.39 -23.26 0.46
N LEU A 237 4.98 -22.29 1.18
CA LEU A 237 5.57 -22.51 2.49
C LEU A 237 4.57 -22.09 3.56
N PRO A 238 4.35 -22.89 4.62
CA PRO A 238 3.43 -22.51 5.67
C PRO A 238 3.97 -21.39 6.56
N CYS A 239 3.04 -20.70 7.22
CA CYS A 239 3.29 -19.94 8.44
C CYS A 239 2.71 -20.75 9.61
N TRP A 240 3.02 -20.35 10.85
CA TRP A 240 2.52 -21.03 12.04
C TRP A 240 1.86 -20.03 12.97
N LEU A 241 0.70 -20.40 13.50
CA LEU A 241 -0.05 -19.63 14.49
C LEU A 241 0.26 -20.16 15.89
N CYS A 242 0.57 -19.27 16.79
CA CYS A 242 0.69 -19.53 18.22
C CYS A 242 0.14 -18.35 19.02
N TYR A 243 0.18 -18.46 20.35
CA TYR A 243 -0.40 -17.44 21.23
C TYR A 243 0.55 -17.13 22.37
N THR A 244 0.52 -15.89 22.85
CA THR A 244 1.06 -15.55 24.17
C THR A 244 0.22 -16.20 25.25
N ASN A 245 0.75 -16.29 26.46
CA ASN A 245 0.07 -16.79 27.64
C ASN A 245 0.34 -15.89 28.85
N LYS A 246 -0.19 -16.22 30.00
CA LYS A 246 -0.04 -15.44 31.22
C LYS A 246 1.42 -15.25 31.64
N ASP A 247 2.25 -16.30 31.54
CA ASP A 247 3.67 -16.23 31.93
C ASP A 247 4.46 -15.28 31.02
N VAL A 248 4.13 -15.26 29.72
CA VAL A 248 4.65 -14.26 28.77
C VAL A 248 4.27 -12.86 29.20
N HIS A 249 2.98 -12.66 29.54
CA HIS A 249 2.47 -11.35 29.94
C HIS A 249 3.10 -10.87 31.25
N ASP A 250 3.27 -11.74 32.23
CA ASP A 250 3.86 -11.38 33.52
C ASP A 250 5.36 -11.04 33.36
N THR A 251 6.09 -11.79 32.51
CA THR A 251 7.48 -11.48 32.17
C THR A 251 7.58 -10.11 31.47
N LEU A 252 6.74 -9.81 30.49
CA LEU A 252 6.74 -8.51 29.82
C LEU A 252 6.34 -7.36 30.78
N ARG A 253 5.37 -7.58 31.67
CA ARG A 253 4.97 -6.58 32.67
C ARG A 253 6.10 -6.22 33.63
N SER A 254 6.94 -7.18 34.02
CA SER A 254 8.10 -6.93 34.89
C SER A 254 9.12 -5.98 34.27
N GLY A 255 9.21 -5.94 32.94
CA GLY A 255 10.11 -5.07 32.19
C GLY A 255 9.53 -3.72 31.74
N LEU A 256 8.26 -3.40 32.04
CA LEU A 256 7.60 -2.18 31.55
C LEU A 256 8.32 -0.89 31.97
N ALA A 257 8.92 -0.85 33.16
CA ALA A 257 9.68 0.30 33.64
C ALA A 257 10.93 0.61 32.78
N ASP A 258 11.45 -0.38 32.05
CA ASP A 258 12.58 -0.26 31.16
C ASP A 258 12.18 -0.16 29.68
N SER A 259 10.88 -0.21 29.38
CA SER A 259 10.37 0.00 28.02
C SER A 259 10.48 1.48 27.64
N PRO A 260 11.11 1.82 26.51
CA PRO A 260 11.23 3.20 26.05
C PRO A 260 9.89 3.87 25.77
N LEU A 261 8.82 3.10 25.58
CA LEU A 261 7.44 3.60 25.40
C LEU A 261 6.82 4.09 26.72
N TYR A 262 7.28 3.57 27.86
CA TYR A 262 6.68 3.84 29.17
C TYR A 262 7.63 4.55 30.14
N ASN A 263 8.94 4.57 29.87
CA ASN A 263 9.94 5.29 30.67
C ASN A 263 10.14 6.76 30.24
N GLY A 264 9.41 7.24 29.23
CA GLY A 264 9.46 8.62 28.73
C GLY A 264 10.55 8.91 27.70
N GLN A 265 11.31 7.90 27.23
CA GLN A 265 12.31 8.07 26.16
C GLN A 265 11.65 8.37 24.81
N ILE A 266 10.62 7.59 24.42
CA ILE A 266 9.85 7.79 23.21
C ILE A 266 8.67 8.70 23.51
N LYS A 267 8.61 9.85 22.84
CA LYS A 267 7.52 10.82 22.94
C LYS A 267 6.68 10.90 21.68
N SER A 268 7.16 10.33 20.59
CA SER A 268 6.49 10.32 19.28
C SER A 268 5.36 9.31 19.22
N THR A 269 4.37 9.59 18.37
CA THR A 269 3.20 8.72 18.18
C THR A 269 3.57 7.49 17.33
N GLY A 270 3.17 6.31 17.80
CA GLY A 270 3.32 5.05 17.09
C GLY A 270 2.06 4.61 16.33
N PRO A 271 2.15 3.58 15.47
CA PRO A 271 1.02 3.12 14.67
C PRO A 271 -0.04 2.43 15.53
N ARG A 272 -1.29 2.87 15.42
CA ARG A 272 -2.45 2.35 16.16
C ARG A 272 -2.74 0.88 15.87
N TYR A 273 -2.58 0.46 14.61
CA TYR A 273 -3.00 -0.84 14.11
C TYR A 273 -1.87 -1.90 14.07
N CYS A 274 -0.68 -1.55 14.49
CA CYS A 274 0.42 -2.47 14.71
C CYS A 274 1.12 -2.11 16.02
N PRO A 275 0.39 -2.18 17.16
CA PRO A 275 0.97 -1.85 18.45
C PRO A 275 2.04 -2.88 18.82
N SER A 276 3.03 -2.45 19.59
CA SER A 276 3.99 -3.37 20.20
C SER A 276 3.27 -4.31 21.19
N ILE A 277 3.90 -5.41 21.53
CA ILE A 277 3.30 -6.37 22.48
C ILE A 277 3.09 -5.72 23.84
N GLU A 278 4.00 -4.88 24.32
CA GLU A 278 3.84 -4.13 25.57
C GLU A 278 2.66 -3.16 25.52
N THR A 279 2.40 -2.53 24.37
CA THR A 279 1.21 -1.68 24.19
C THR A 279 -0.09 -2.49 24.22
N LYS A 280 -0.08 -3.71 23.65
CA LYS A 280 -1.25 -4.61 23.72
C LYS A 280 -1.57 -4.98 25.16
N LEU A 281 -0.56 -5.27 25.99
CA LEU A 281 -0.74 -5.64 27.40
C LEU A 281 -1.30 -4.50 28.24
N VAL A 282 -0.92 -3.26 27.95
CA VAL A 282 -1.41 -2.07 28.67
C VAL A 282 -2.83 -1.70 28.20
N THR A 283 -3.09 -1.80 26.89
CA THR A 283 -4.38 -1.41 26.31
C THR A 283 -5.47 -2.47 26.56
N PHE A 284 -5.09 -3.74 26.59
CA PHE A 284 -6.00 -4.88 26.77
C PHE A 284 -5.55 -5.78 27.93
N PRO A 285 -5.56 -5.27 29.18
CA PRO A 285 -5.00 -5.97 30.34
C PRO A 285 -5.73 -7.28 30.68
N ASP A 286 -7.01 -7.39 30.31
CA ASP A 286 -7.87 -8.55 30.59
C ASP A 286 -7.80 -9.64 29.52
N LYS A 287 -6.97 -9.46 28.48
CA LYS A 287 -6.76 -10.49 27.46
C LYS A 287 -5.74 -11.52 27.95
N ASP A 288 -6.16 -12.78 28.04
CA ASP A 288 -5.29 -13.87 28.47
C ASP A 288 -4.23 -14.24 27.43
N GLN A 289 -4.48 -13.94 26.14
CA GLN A 289 -3.59 -14.30 25.06
C GLN A 289 -3.70 -13.34 23.85
N HIS A 290 -2.61 -13.22 23.10
CA HIS A 290 -2.56 -12.52 21.82
C HIS A 290 -2.04 -13.46 20.72
N PRO A 291 -2.66 -13.46 19.53
CA PRO A 291 -2.18 -14.28 18.41
C PRO A 291 -0.85 -13.76 17.89
N LEU A 292 0.03 -14.71 17.55
CA LEU A 292 1.33 -14.50 16.94
C LEU A 292 1.45 -15.39 15.71
N PHE A 293 2.03 -14.86 14.64
CA PHE A 293 2.31 -15.63 13.44
C PHE A 293 3.81 -15.72 13.22
N LEU A 294 4.32 -16.96 13.15
CA LEU A 294 5.69 -17.22 12.81
C LEU A 294 5.78 -17.36 11.29
N GLU A 295 6.52 -16.46 10.66
CA GLU A 295 6.60 -16.31 9.20
C GLU A 295 8.03 -16.56 8.72
N PRO A 296 8.28 -17.42 7.69
CA PRO A 296 9.61 -17.60 7.14
C PRO A 296 10.10 -16.34 6.41
N GLU A 297 11.34 -15.94 6.62
CA GLU A 297 11.97 -14.81 5.93
C GLU A 297 12.46 -15.18 4.51
N GLY A 298 12.45 -16.47 4.15
CA GLY A 298 12.82 -16.96 2.82
C GLY A 298 12.85 -18.49 2.75
N GLU A 299 13.05 -19.00 1.54
CA GLU A 299 13.06 -20.44 1.26
C GLU A 299 14.28 -21.16 1.85
N ASN A 300 15.45 -20.51 1.81
CA ASN A 300 16.74 -21.10 2.12
C ASN A 300 17.40 -20.46 3.34
N THR A 301 16.62 -19.87 4.25
CA THR A 301 17.10 -19.32 5.52
C THR A 301 16.40 -19.96 6.70
N ASN A 302 17.10 -20.00 7.82
CA ASN A 302 16.51 -20.38 9.12
C ASN A 302 15.95 -19.17 9.87
N GLU A 303 15.99 -17.98 9.28
CA GLU A 303 15.48 -16.78 9.92
C GLU A 303 13.96 -16.75 9.83
N MET A 304 13.31 -16.59 11.00
CA MET A 304 11.87 -16.52 11.15
C MET A 304 11.46 -15.18 11.76
N TYR A 305 10.41 -14.59 11.23
CA TYR A 305 9.79 -13.35 11.70
C TYR A 305 8.61 -13.68 12.62
N LEU A 306 8.60 -13.14 13.85
CA LEU A 306 7.51 -13.35 14.79
C LEU A 306 6.50 -12.18 14.74
N ASN A 307 5.57 -12.25 13.80
CA ASN A 307 4.53 -11.23 13.62
C ASN A 307 3.61 -11.17 14.86
N GLY A 308 3.33 -9.95 15.31
CA GLY A 308 2.50 -9.70 16.48
C GLY A 308 3.29 -9.51 17.78
N PHE A 309 4.61 -9.82 17.79
CA PHE A 309 5.51 -9.64 18.93
C PHE A 309 6.54 -8.51 18.70
N SER A 310 6.11 -7.41 18.04
CA SER A 310 6.95 -6.21 17.98
C SER A 310 7.18 -5.68 19.39
N SER A 311 8.43 -5.45 19.76
CA SER A 311 8.80 -5.01 21.11
C SER A 311 10.02 -4.11 21.08
N SER A 312 10.10 -3.20 22.03
CA SER A 312 11.27 -2.38 22.35
C SER A 312 11.80 -2.61 23.75
N MET A 313 11.31 -3.64 24.44
CA MET A 313 11.81 -4.07 25.75
C MET A 313 13.31 -4.39 25.73
N PRO A 314 13.99 -4.43 26.89
CA PRO A 314 15.33 -5.01 26.98
C PRO A 314 15.38 -6.40 26.34
N MET A 315 16.51 -6.72 25.67
CA MET A 315 16.66 -7.97 24.90
C MET A 315 16.41 -9.21 25.77
N GLU A 316 16.89 -9.18 27.01
CA GLU A 316 16.74 -10.26 28.00
C GLU A 316 15.26 -10.54 28.27
N ILE A 317 14.46 -9.48 28.49
CA ILE A 317 13.02 -9.58 28.71
C ILE A 317 12.30 -10.12 27.47
N GLN A 318 12.68 -9.64 26.27
CA GLN A 318 12.11 -10.16 25.01
C GLN A 318 12.34 -11.66 24.87
N LEU A 319 13.57 -12.12 25.09
CA LEU A 319 13.94 -13.53 24.93
C LEU A 319 13.33 -14.41 26.03
N GLU A 320 13.33 -13.94 27.28
CA GLU A 320 12.70 -14.65 28.39
C GLU A 320 11.20 -14.83 28.16
N ALA A 321 10.50 -13.75 27.77
CA ALA A 321 9.07 -13.79 27.47
C ALA A 321 8.76 -14.76 26.32
N ILE A 322 9.52 -14.73 25.24
CA ILE A 322 9.34 -15.65 24.09
C ILE A 322 9.50 -17.10 24.54
N ARG A 323 10.48 -17.41 25.40
CA ARG A 323 10.72 -18.76 25.90
C ARG A 323 9.64 -19.29 26.84
N LYS A 324 8.71 -18.44 27.34
CA LYS A 324 7.51 -18.88 28.06
C LYS A 324 6.42 -19.45 27.13
N ILE A 325 6.54 -19.28 25.82
CA ILE A 325 5.68 -19.94 24.84
C ILE A 325 6.25 -21.36 24.62
N PRO A 326 5.46 -22.44 24.81
CA PRO A 326 5.98 -23.82 24.72
C PRO A 326 6.81 -24.10 23.48
N ALA A 327 6.32 -23.75 22.31
CA ALA A 327 7.01 -23.93 21.03
C ALA A 327 8.37 -23.20 20.93
N PHE A 328 8.61 -22.19 21.75
CA PHE A 328 9.83 -21.37 21.74
C PHE A 328 10.72 -21.55 22.97
N ARG A 329 10.53 -22.59 23.79
CA ARG A 329 11.30 -22.80 25.05
C ARG A 329 12.81 -22.82 24.85
N ASP A 330 13.28 -23.26 23.69
CA ASP A 330 14.70 -23.31 23.32
C ASP A 330 15.12 -22.21 22.36
N ALA A 331 14.28 -21.20 22.15
CA ALA A 331 14.45 -20.17 21.13
C ALA A 331 15.81 -19.47 21.21
N LYS A 332 16.45 -19.37 20.06
CA LYS A 332 17.65 -18.55 19.80
C LYS A 332 17.27 -17.44 18.83
N THR A 333 17.82 -16.25 19.05
CA THR A 333 17.49 -15.07 18.24
C THR A 333 18.70 -14.60 17.45
N TYR A 334 18.47 -14.19 16.21
CA TYR A 334 19.48 -13.53 15.38
C TYR A 334 19.63 -12.05 15.73
N ARG A 335 18.52 -11.38 16.07
CA ARG A 335 18.49 -9.97 16.48
C ARG A 335 17.23 -9.67 17.30
N PRO A 336 17.30 -8.71 18.24
CA PRO A 336 16.16 -8.29 19.03
C PRO A 336 15.13 -7.51 18.19
N GLY A 337 13.92 -7.40 18.71
CA GLY A 337 12.97 -6.36 18.33
C GLY A 337 13.44 -4.99 18.82
N TYR A 338 13.03 -3.94 18.12
CA TYR A 338 13.33 -2.56 18.50
C TYR A 338 12.24 -1.61 18.06
N ALA A 339 12.12 -0.46 18.73
CA ALA A 339 11.41 0.69 18.23
C ALA A 339 12.38 1.62 17.50
N ILE A 340 11.87 2.36 16.51
CA ILE A 340 12.64 3.40 15.83
C ILE A 340 11.80 4.67 15.71
N GLU A 341 12.38 5.79 16.12
CA GLU A 341 11.87 7.13 15.86
C GLU A 341 12.59 7.73 14.65
N TYR A 342 11.87 8.48 13.84
CA TYR A 342 12.38 9.08 12.61
C TYR A 342 11.61 10.36 12.27
N ASP A 343 12.22 11.23 11.46
CA ASP A 343 11.61 12.47 11.00
C ASP A 343 10.60 12.20 9.90
N TYR A 344 9.49 12.95 9.92
CA TYR A 344 8.53 13.04 8.84
C TYR A 344 8.12 14.50 8.60
N PHE A 345 7.60 14.77 7.42
CA PHE A 345 7.10 16.08 7.01
C PHE A 345 5.58 16.06 6.94
N ALA A 346 4.94 17.14 7.37
CA ALA A 346 3.49 17.23 7.34
C ALA A 346 2.94 17.13 5.90
N PRO A 347 2.19 16.09 5.53
CA PRO A 347 1.78 15.87 4.14
C PRO A 347 0.75 16.90 3.65
N THR A 348 0.15 17.70 4.52
CA THR A 348 -0.69 18.85 4.14
C THR A 348 0.09 19.96 3.42
N LEU A 349 1.41 19.95 3.52
CA LEU A 349 2.31 20.84 2.77
C LEU A 349 2.54 20.38 1.32
N LEU A 350 1.98 19.24 0.93
CA LEU A 350 2.01 18.72 -0.43
C LEU A 350 0.68 18.94 -1.12
N ASP A 351 0.73 19.04 -2.44
CA ASP A 351 -0.46 18.93 -3.27
C ASP A 351 -0.74 17.47 -3.66
N HIS A 352 -1.79 17.22 -4.44
CA HIS A 352 -2.17 15.86 -4.84
C HIS A 352 -1.19 15.17 -5.81
N THR A 353 -0.21 15.91 -6.33
CA THR A 353 0.92 15.34 -7.10
C THR A 353 2.05 14.88 -6.21
N LEU A 354 1.97 15.12 -4.90
CA LEU A 354 3.00 14.98 -3.88
C LEU A 354 4.16 15.99 -4.03
N GLU A 355 3.98 17.05 -4.84
CA GLU A 355 4.90 18.19 -4.90
C GLU A 355 4.69 19.11 -3.70
N SER A 356 5.78 19.63 -3.17
CA SER A 356 5.76 20.62 -2.09
C SER A 356 5.12 21.94 -2.55
N LYS A 357 4.21 22.48 -1.74
CA LYS A 357 3.62 23.82 -1.94
C LYS A 357 4.62 24.96 -1.65
N ILE A 358 5.76 24.64 -1.04
CA ILE A 358 6.77 25.61 -0.57
C ILE A 358 7.99 25.63 -1.47
N ILE A 359 8.49 24.43 -1.85
CA ILE A 359 9.68 24.29 -2.70
C ILE A 359 9.24 23.59 -3.98
N ARG A 360 9.25 24.31 -5.11
CA ARG A 360 8.93 23.76 -6.41
C ARG A 360 9.92 22.68 -6.81
N GLY A 361 9.46 21.62 -7.48
CA GLY A 361 10.30 20.50 -7.91
C GLY A 361 10.74 19.56 -6.79
N LEU A 362 10.31 19.78 -5.54
CA LEU A 362 10.50 18.86 -4.43
C LEU A 362 9.25 18.01 -4.24
N PHE A 363 9.39 16.69 -4.35
CA PHE A 363 8.35 15.69 -4.09
C PHE A 363 8.71 14.86 -2.86
N LEU A 364 7.73 14.53 -2.04
CA LEU A 364 7.92 13.66 -0.86
C LEU A 364 7.03 12.42 -1.01
N ALA A 365 7.58 11.23 -0.77
CA ALA A 365 6.85 9.98 -0.95
C ALA A 365 7.18 8.93 0.11
N GLY A 366 6.15 8.18 0.52
CA GLY A 366 6.31 7.06 1.45
C GLY A 366 6.31 7.50 2.91
N GLN A 367 7.15 6.88 3.72
CA GLN A 367 7.12 7.03 5.18
C GLN A 367 7.45 8.44 5.67
N VAL A 368 8.20 9.21 4.90
CA VAL A 368 8.49 10.64 5.18
C VAL A 368 7.24 11.52 5.17
N ASN A 369 6.12 11.04 4.62
CA ASN A 369 4.80 11.68 4.66
C ASN A 369 3.93 11.18 5.84
N GLY A 370 4.53 10.47 6.80
CA GLY A 370 3.81 9.94 7.97
C GLY A 370 2.95 8.70 7.67
N THR A 371 3.26 7.92 6.64
CA THR A 371 2.60 6.64 6.35
C THR A 371 3.41 5.45 6.88
N THR A 372 2.74 4.31 7.10
CA THR A 372 3.41 3.03 7.37
C THR A 372 2.85 1.94 6.46
N GLY A 373 3.74 1.30 5.69
CA GLY A 373 3.45 0.19 4.81
C GLY A 373 4.20 0.29 3.49
N TYR A 374 4.63 -0.84 2.97
CA TYR A 374 5.39 -0.92 1.73
C TYR A 374 4.55 -0.52 0.53
N GLU A 375 3.28 -0.90 0.54
CA GLU A 375 2.31 -0.67 -0.52
C GLU A 375 1.93 0.80 -0.59
N GLU A 376 1.67 1.43 0.55
CA GLU A 376 1.41 2.87 0.65
C GLU A 376 2.62 3.67 0.16
N ALA A 377 3.84 3.20 0.48
CA ALA A 377 5.07 3.82 0.00
C ALA A 377 5.22 3.67 -1.52
N ALA A 378 4.97 2.47 -2.06
CA ALA A 378 5.05 2.20 -3.49
C ALA A 378 4.07 3.06 -4.30
N GLY A 379 2.79 3.12 -3.88
CA GLY A 379 1.78 3.96 -4.54
C GLY A 379 2.14 5.44 -4.55
N GLN A 380 2.62 5.98 -3.42
CA GLN A 380 3.09 7.36 -3.35
C GLN A 380 4.33 7.58 -4.23
N GLY A 381 5.29 6.65 -4.18
CA GLY A 381 6.50 6.73 -5.00
C GLY A 381 6.20 6.78 -6.48
N LEU A 382 5.30 5.90 -6.95
CA LEU A 382 4.86 5.87 -8.33
C LEU A 382 4.25 7.22 -8.78
N VAL A 383 3.34 7.78 -7.98
CA VAL A 383 2.70 9.07 -8.29
C VAL A 383 3.71 10.22 -8.27
N ALA A 384 4.61 10.26 -7.29
CA ALA A 384 5.67 11.27 -7.22
C ALA A 384 6.62 11.17 -8.41
N GLY A 385 7.04 9.96 -8.80
CA GLY A 385 7.92 9.71 -9.94
C GLY A 385 7.30 10.14 -11.26
N ILE A 386 6.02 9.81 -11.48
CA ILE A 386 5.26 10.26 -12.67
C ILE A 386 5.23 11.78 -12.73
N ASN A 387 4.83 12.46 -11.65
CA ASN A 387 4.71 13.91 -11.64
C ASN A 387 6.07 14.61 -11.73
N ALA A 388 7.12 14.05 -11.13
CA ALA A 388 8.48 14.54 -11.28
C ALA A 388 8.94 14.49 -12.75
N ALA A 389 8.64 13.41 -13.47
CA ALA A 389 8.93 13.30 -14.90
C ALA A 389 8.10 14.25 -15.76
N LEU A 390 6.79 14.37 -15.51
CA LEU A 390 5.91 15.32 -16.22
C LEU A 390 6.40 16.77 -16.06
N ARG A 391 6.79 17.17 -14.85
CA ARG A 391 7.37 18.49 -14.60
C ARG A 391 8.61 18.75 -15.46
N CYS A 392 9.47 17.76 -15.64
CA CYS A 392 10.69 17.88 -16.44
C CYS A 392 10.42 18.07 -17.93
N GLY A 393 9.29 17.58 -18.42
CA GLY A 393 8.84 17.73 -19.81
C GLY A 393 8.37 19.14 -20.19
N GLY A 394 8.28 20.07 -19.22
CA GLY A 394 7.90 21.47 -19.44
C GLY A 394 6.43 21.72 -19.75
N GLY A 395 5.58 20.69 -19.68
CA GLY A 395 4.13 20.80 -19.81
C GLY A 395 3.44 21.17 -18.48
N ASN A 396 2.16 21.52 -18.57
CA ASN A 396 1.31 21.75 -17.39
C ASN A 396 0.53 20.49 -16.96
N GLU A 397 0.84 19.34 -17.56
CA GLU A 397 0.15 18.08 -17.25
C GLU A 397 0.50 17.62 -15.87
N ARG A 398 -0.52 17.17 -15.12
CA ARG A 398 -0.40 16.67 -13.74
C ARG A 398 -1.15 15.35 -13.63
N PHE A 399 -0.50 14.38 -13.01
CA PHE A 399 -1.12 13.10 -12.73
C PHE A 399 -1.71 13.09 -11.32
N VAL A 400 -3.02 13.10 -11.25
CA VAL A 400 -3.80 13.02 -10.02
C VAL A 400 -4.86 11.94 -10.19
N MET A 401 -5.11 11.19 -9.14
CA MET A 401 -6.17 10.19 -9.06
C MET A 401 -7.21 10.58 -8.03
N ASN A 402 -8.49 10.39 -8.39
CA ASN A 402 -9.61 10.66 -7.52
C ASN A 402 -9.86 9.49 -6.55
N ARG A 403 -10.65 9.73 -5.52
CA ARG A 403 -11.02 8.75 -4.48
C ARG A 403 -11.89 7.60 -5.01
N ASP A 404 -12.60 7.79 -6.10
CA ASP A 404 -13.41 6.78 -6.79
C ASP A 404 -12.65 6.06 -7.93
N GLU A 405 -11.44 6.50 -8.24
CA GLU A 405 -10.57 5.87 -9.23
C GLU A 405 -9.60 4.85 -8.61
N SER A 406 -9.11 5.12 -7.39
CA SER A 406 -8.09 4.26 -6.79
C SER A 406 -7.96 4.41 -5.27
N TYR A 407 -7.49 3.35 -4.60
CA TYR A 407 -7.02 3.42 -3.21
C TYR A 407 -5.80 4.33 -3.06
N ILE A 408 -4.94 4.43 -4.09
CA ILE A 408 -3.83 5.39 -4.12
C ILE A 408 -4.37 6.81 -4.11
N GLY A 409 -5.45 7.10 -4.84
CA GLY A 409 -6.14 8.40 -4.79
C GLY A 409 -6.74 8.70 -3.41
N VAL A 410 -7.38 7.72 -2.78
CA VAL A 410 -7.87 7.83 -1.39
C VAL A 410 -6.73 8.13 -0.42
N LEU A 411 -5.60 7.42 -0.54
CA LEU A 411 -4.40 7.60 0.29
C LEU A 411 -3.86 9.03 0.18
N ILE A 412 -3.64 9.51 -1.04
CA ILE A 412 -3.04 10.84 -1.28
C ILE A 412 -3.98 11.95 -0.84
N ASP A 413 -5.28 11.83 -1.13
CA ASP A 413 -6.26 12.82 -0.68
C ASP A 413 -6.36 12.87 0.85
N ASP A 414 -6.37 11.72 1.54
CA ASP A 414 -6.36 11.70 3.01
C ASP A 414 -5.11 12.39 3.58
N LEU A 415 -3.92 12.11 3.03
CA LEU A 415 -2.68 12.70 3.49
C LEU A 415 -2.63 14.22 3.28
N THR A 416 -2.95 14.67 2.06
CA THR A 416 -2.77 16.07 1.68
C THR A 416 -3.90 16.99 2.18
N SER A 417 -5.10 16.43 2.41
CA SER A 417 -6.27 17.19 2.87
C SER A 417 -6.46 17.12 4.38
N LYS A 418 -6.26 15.96 5.02
CA LYS A 418 -6.52 15.77 6.45
C LYS A 418 -5.24 15.83 7.30
N GLY A 419 -4.09 15.50 6.70
CA GLY A 419 -2.85 15.31 7.44
C GLY A 419 -2.83 14.02 8.25
N VAL A 420 -1.85 13.89 9.13
CA VAL A 420 -1.65 12.70 9.98
C VAL A 420 -1.30 13.13 11.41
N ASP A 421 -2.00 12.56 12.38
CA ASP A 421 -1.71 12.71 13.81
C ASP A 421 -1.01 11.44 14.36
N GLU A 422 -1.12 10.33 13.65
CA GLU A 422 -0.49 9.03 13.90
C GLU A 422 -0.04 8.43 12.56
N PRO A 423 0.90 7.47 12.53
CA PRO A 423 1.32 6.84 11.28
C PRO A 423 0.12 6.29 10.50
N TYR A 424 -0.13 6.88 9.33
CA TYR A 424 -1.26 6.53 8.47
C TYR A 424 -1.11 5.12 7.91
N ARG A 425 -2.21 4.38 7.90
CA ARG A 425 -2.32 3.07 7.27
C ARG A 425 -3.62 2.97 6.48
N MET A 426 -3.54 2.39 5.29
CA MET A 426 -4.72 2.16 4.46
C MET A 426 -5.57 0.99 4.99
N PHE A 427 -6.87 1.19 4.99
CA PHE A 427 -7.90 0.19 5.26
C PHE A 427 -9.05 0.34 4.28
N THR A 428 -9.80 -0.75 4.05
CA THR A 428 -10.98 -0.71 3.17
C THR A 428 -12.05 0.26 3.67
N SER A 429 -12.11 0.52 4.98
CA SER A 429 -13.05 1.48 5.58
C SER A 429 -12.77 2.95 5.23
N ARG A 430 -11.56 3.27 4.73
CA ARG A 430 -11.22 4.63 4.30
C ARG A 430 -11.75 4.96 2.90
N ALA A 431 -12.05 3.95 2.10
CA ALA A 431 -12.60 4.12 0.76
C ALA A 431 -14.14 4.07 0.82
N GLU A 432 -14.77 5.12 0.34
CA GLU A 432 -16.23 5.26 0.26
C GLU A 432 -16.78 4.33 -0.84
N TYR A 433 -16.10 4.24 -1.97
CA TYR A 433 -16.55 3.57 -3.20
C TYR A 433 -15.89 2.20 -3.41
N ARG A 434 -15.84 1.35 -2.36
CA ARG A 434 -15.09 0.09 -2.37
C ARG A 434 -15.44 -0.85 -3.52
N ILE A 435 -16.72 -0.89 -3.95
CA ILE A 435 -17.15 -1.74 -5.06
C ILE A 435 -16.62 -1.26 -6.41
N LEU A 436 -16.24 0.02 -6.53
CA LEU A 436 -15.59 0.59 -7.70
C LEU A 436 -14.07 0.39 -7.68
N LEU A 437 -13.47 0.13 -6.49
CA LEU A 437 -12.02 0.05 -6.28
C LEU A 437 -11.53 -1.38 -6.04
N ARG A 438 -12.17 -2.35 -6.69
CA ARG A 438 -11.81 -3.75 -6.52
C ARG A 438 -10.40 -4.05 -7.05
N GLN A 439 -9.79 -5.08 -6.48
CA GLN A 439 -8.46 -5.54 -6.89
C GLN A 439 -8.46 -6.20 -8.29
N ASP A 440 -9.59 -6.77 -8.72
CA ASP A 440 -9.74 -7.48 -9.99
C ASP A 440 -9.79 -6.56 -11.21
N ASP A 441 -10.20 -5.30 -11.04
CA ASP A 441 -10.44 -4.35 -12.13
C ASP A 441 -9.52 -3.11 -12.11
N ALA A 442 -8.41 -3.14 -11.39
CA ALA A 442 -7.50 -2.00 -11.34
C ALA A 442 -6.91 -1.68 -12.74
N ASP A 443 -6.66 -2.69 -13.56
CA ASP A 443 -6.24 -2.52 -14.95
C ASP A 443 -7.29 -1.77 -15.80
N ALA A 444 -8.57 -2.09 -15.60
CA ALA A 444 -9.69 -1.43 -16.28
C ALA A 444 -9.80 0.07 -15.96
N ARG A 445 -9.41 0.46 -14.75
CA ARG A 445 -9.47 1.86 -14.29
C ARG A 445 -8.22 2.67 -14.66
N LEU A 446 -7.04 2.05 -14.69
CA LEU A 446 -5.77 2.77 -14.62
C LEU A 446 -4.82 2.54 -15.78
N THR A 447 -4.84 1.37 -16.46
CA THR A 447 -3.82 1.00 -17.46
C THR A 447 -3.84 1.91 -18.70
N GLU A 448 -5.01 2.30 -19.19
CA GLU A 448 -5.09 3.21 -20.34
C GLU A 448 -4.50 4.59 -20.02
N LYS A 449 -4.80 5.12 -18.80
CA LYS A 449 -4.26 6.40 -18.30
C LYS A 449 -2.72 6.33 -18.19
N ALA A 450 -2.21 5.24 -17.64
CA ALA A 450 -0.77 5.01 -17.50
C ALA A 450 -0.04 4.86 -18.85
N TYR A 451 -0.67 4.20 -19.82
CA TYR A 451 -0.13 4.06 -21.16
C TYR A 451 -0.01 5.42 -21.88
N ARG A 452 -1.04 6.27 -21.79
CA ARG A 452 -1.01 7.62 -22.36
C ARG A 452 0.11 8.48 -21.77
N LEU A 453 0.44 8.29 -20.50
CA LEU A 453 1.52 9.00 -19.80
C LEU A 453 2.91 8.38 -20.11
N GLY A 454 2.97 7.23 -20.75
CA GLY A 454 4.22 6.54 -21.09
C GLY A 454 4.82 5.71 -19.94
N VAL A 455 4.13 5.57 -18.80
CA VAL A 455 4.56 4.74 -17.65
C VAL A 455 4.33 3.27 -17.93
N ALA A 456 3.12 2.90 -18.34
CA ALA A 456 2.80 1.55 -18.79
C ALA A 456 3.28 1.35 -20.23
N LYS A 457 3.93 0.21 -20.48
CA LYS A 457 4.44 -0.16 -21.80
C LYS A 457 3.33 -0.72 -22.69
N ARG A 458 3.63 -0.81 -24.00
CA ARG A 458 2.70 -1.25 -25.04
C ARG A 458 2.13 -2.65 -24.79
N ASP A 459 2.95 -3.58 -24.35
CA ASP A 459 2.56 -4.96 -24.06
C ASP A 459 1.47 -5.05 -22.96
N ARG A 460 1.58 -4.22 -21.90
CA ARG A 460 0.57 -4.12 -20.84
C ARG A 460 -0.75 -3.56 -21.35
N TYR A 461 -0.68 -2.54 -22.20
CA TYR A 461 -1.88 -1.94 -22.79
C TYR A 461 -2.57 -2.90 -23.77
N ASP A 462 -1.81 -3.60 -24.61
CA ASP A 462 -2.34 -4.60 -25.54
C ASP A 462 -2.99 -5.78 -24.79
N TRP A 463 -2.37 -6.24 -23.70
CA TRP A 463 -2.98 -7.25 -22.83
C TRP A 463 -4.29 -6.77 -22.23
N TRP A 464 -4.34 -5.53 -21.74
CA TRP A 464 -5.57 -4.94 -21.23
C TRP A 464 -6.67 -4.89 -22.28
N LEU A 465 -6.36 -4.44 -23.49
CA LEU A 465 -7.33 -4.41 -24.58
C LEU A 465 -7.86 -5.82 -24.91
N GLN A 466 -6.99 -6.82 -24.95
CA GLN A 466 -7.37 -8.21 -25.18
C GLN A 466 -8.28 -8.74 -24.06
N LYS A 467 -7.92 -8.52 -22.79
CA LYS A 467 -8.73 -8.91 -21.62
C LYS A 467 -10.12 -8.25 -21.67
N LYS A 468 -10.16 -6.95 -21.94
CA LYS A 468 -11.41 -6.18 -22.08
C LYS A 468 -12.34 -6.77 -23.14
N GLU A 469 -11.80 -7.11 -24.29
CA GLU A 469 -12.57 -7.72 -25.38
C GLU A 469 -13.13 -9.11 -24.99
N TRP A 470 -12.32 -9.95 -24.34
CA TRP A 470 -12.79 -11.26 -23.88
C TRP A 470 -13.87 -11.17 -22.82
N ILE A 471 -13.73 -10.27 -21.84
CA ILE A 471 -14.78 -10.01 -20.85
C ILE A 471 -16.08 -9.60 -21.57
N HIS A 472 -15.99 -8.68 -22.53
CA HIS A 472 -17.15 -8.23 -23.28
C HIS A 472 -17.85 -9.38 -24.03
N ARG A 473 -17.10 -10.25 -24.71
CA ARG A 473 -17.64 -11.43 -25.39
C ARG A 473 -18.33 -12.41 -24.44
N ILE A 474 -17.73 -12.68 -23.27
CA ILE A 474 -18.35 -13.53 -22.24
C ILE A 474 -19.69 -12.93 -21.80
N LEU A 475 -19.72 -11.63 -21.50
CA LEU A 475 -20.95 -10.93 -21.11
C LEU A 475 -22.02 -11.03 -22.19
N GLN A 476 -21.67 -10.85 -23.47
CA GLN A 476 -22.59 -11.00 -24.59
C GLN A 476 -23.15 -12.43 -24.70
N VAL A 477 -22.29 -13.44 -24.55
CA VAL A 477 -22.75 -14.86 -24.55
C VAL A 477 -23.71 -15.09 -23.39
N CYS A 478 -23.42 -14.61 -22.19
CA CYS A 478 -24.27 -14.76 -21.03
C CYS A 478 -25.64 -14.06 -21.20
N ASP A 479 -25.63 -12.85 -21.78
CA ASP A 479 -26.85 -12.05 -21.97
C ASP A 479 -27.74 -12.54 -23.13
N ASN A 480 -27.20 -13.25 -24.12
CA ASN A 480 -27.92 -13.65 -25.31
C ASN A 480 -28.31 -15.13 -25.35
N THR A 481 -27.70 -15.98 -24.51
CA THR A 481 -27.92 -17.41 -24.53
C THR A 481 -29.06 -17.83 -23.57
N PRO A 482 -30.19 -18.35 -24.07
CA PRO A 482 -31.23 -18.88 -23.22
C PRO A 482 -30.84 -20.28 -22.71
N VAL A 483 -31.24 -20.61 -21.49
CA VAL A 483 -31.07 -21.92 -20.84
C VAL A 483 -32.42 -22.49 -20.49
N LYS A 484 -32.67 -23.73 -20.88
CA LYS A 484 -33.91 -24.45 -20.56
C LYS A 484 -33.78 -25.20 -19.23
N PRO A 485 -34.86 -25.36 -18.46
CA PRO A 485 -34.86 -26.15 -17.23
C PRO A 485 -34.26 -27.56 -17.39
N ALA A 486 -34.57 -28.24 -18.48
CA ALA A 486 -34.06 -29.59 -18.75
C ALA A 486 -32.52 -29.65 -18.85
N ASP A 487 -31.88 -28.58 -19.30
CA ASP A 487 -30.42 -28.55 -19.56
C ASP A 487 -29.62 -28.33 -18.29
N ILE A 488 -30.24 -27.75 -17.24
CA ILE A 488 -29.49 -27.25 -16.07
C ILE A 488 -30.03 -27.80 -14.73
N ASN A 489 -31.29 -28.15 -14.60
CA ASN A 489 -31.89 -28.58 -13.33
C ASN A 489 -31.16 -29.75 -12.66
N PRO A 490 -30.72 -30.80 -13.37
CA PRO A 490 -29.92 -31.86 -12.73
C PRO A 490 -28.67 -31.36 -12.00
N TYR A 491 -28.01 -30.35 -12.56
CA TYR A 491 -26.86 -29.72 -11.92
C TYR A 491 -27.26 -28.84 -10.73
N LEU A 492 -28.33 -28.05 -10.87
CA LEU A 492 -28.84 -27.19 -9.80
C LEU A 492 -29.24 -27.99 -8.57
N GLU A 493 -29.92 -29.12 -8.77
CA GLU A 493 -30.31 -30.05 -7.72
C GLU A 493 -29.11 -30.69 -7.04
N ASN A 494 -28.09 -31.09 -7.82
CA ASN A 494 -26.87 -31.71 -7.31
C ASN A 494 -26.06 -30.75 -6.39
N ILE A 495 -26.07 -29.44 -6.67
CA ILE A 495 -25.39 -28.43 -5.84
C ILE A 495 -26.32 -27.83 -4.78
N GLY A 496 -27.53 -28.35 -4.60
CA GLY A 496 -28.48 -27.92 -3.56
C GLY A 496 -29.09 -26.54 -3.78
N THR A 497 -29.21 -26.07 -5.03
CA THR A 497 -29.88 -24.80 -5.35
C THR A 497 -31.23 -25.04 -6.06
N ALA A 498 -32.15 -24.08 -5.98
CA ALA A 498 -33.49 -24.21 -6.51
C ALA A 498 -33.50 -24.43 -8.04
N PRO A 499 -34.22 -25.46 -8.55
CA PRO A 499 -34.33 -25.71 -9.98
C PRO A 499 -35.11 -24.58 -10.69
N LEU A 500 -34.87 -24.42 -11.98
CA LEU A 500 -35.62 -23.51 -12.84
C LEU A 500 -37.01 -24.03 -13.12
N ARG A 501 -38.01 -23.15 -13.03
CA ARG A 501 -39.41 -23.44 -13.46
C ARG A 501 -39.64 -23.06 -14.92
N MET A 502 -38.93 -22.07 -15.42
CA MET A 502 -39.00 -21.58 -16.81
C MET A 502 -37.60 -21.26 -17.32
N GLY A 503 -37.42 -21.16 -18.62
CA GLY A 503 -36.17 -20.76 -19.23
C GLY A 503 -35.71 -19.36 -18.76
N CYS A 504 -34.43 -19.18 -18.64
CA CYS A 504 -33.78 -17.89 -18.30
C CYS A 504 -32.51 -17.72 -19.12
N LYS A 505 -31.84 -16.59 -19.01
CA LYS A 505 -30.52 -16.35 -19.61
C LYS A 505 -29.42 -16.88 -18.71
N ILE A 506 -28.22 -17.11 -19.27
CA ILE A 506 -27.04 -17.50 -18.49
C ILE A 506 -26.72 -16.43 -17.43
N THR A 507 -26.87 -15.13 -17.76
CA THR A 507 -26.72 -14.01 -16.82
C THR A 507 -27.56 -14.17 -15.56
N ASP A 508 -28.84 -14.61 -15.71
CA ASP A 508 -29.73 -14.80 -14.57
C ASP A 508 -29.27 -15.94 -13.65
N LEU A 509 -28.71 -17.00 -14.25
CA LEU A 509 -28.10 -18.11 -13.50
C LEU A 509 -26.87 -17.66 -12.72
N ILE A 510 -25.91 -16.99 -13.38
CA ILE A 510 -24.67 -16.50 -12.75
C ILE A 510 -24.98 -15.49 -11.64
N GLY A 511 -26.10 -14.77 -11.73
CA GLY A 511 -26.58 -13.89 -10.66
C GLY A 511 -26.84 -14.61 -9.32
N ARG A 512 -26.99 -15.94 -9.31
CA ARG A 512 -27.15 -16.74 -8.08
C ARG A 512 -25.78 -16.91 -7.38
N PRO A 513 -25.68 -16.72 -6.06
CA PRO A 513 -24.39 -16.79 -5.32
C PRO A 513 -23.66 -18.14 -5.49
N GLN A 514 -24.39 -19.24 -5.61
CA GLN A 514 -23.84 -20.59 -5.67
C GLN A 514 -23.28 -20.97 -7.05
N LEU A 515 -23.61 -20.21 -8.09
CA LEU A 515 -23.20 -20.49 -9.46
C LEU A 515 -22.01 -19.64 -9.89
N SER A 516 -21.13 -20.23 -10.69
CA SER A 516 -19.99 -19.55 -11.29
C SER A 516 -19.90 -19.85 -12.79
N ILE A 517 -19.23 -18.97 -13.53
CA ILE A 517 -18.94 -19.24 -14.96
C ILE A 517 -18.16 -20.55 -15.08
N GLN A 518 -17.15 -20.74 -14.26
CA GLN A 518 -16.32 -21.95 -14.25
C GLN A 518 -17.14 -23.22 -13.98
N GLY A 519 -18.06 -23.18 -13.00
CA GLY A 519 -18.93 -24.31 -12.66
C GLY A 519 -19.96 -24.63 -13.74
N LEU A 520 -20.43 -23.64 -14.50
CA LEU A 520 -21.41 -23.79 -15.58
C LEU A 520 -20.77 -24.18 -16.93
N THR A 521 -19.49 -23.91 -17.13
CA THR A 521 -18.73 -24.18 -18.37
C THR A 521 -18.85 -25.65 -18.83
N PRO A 522 -18.72 -26.69 -17.97
CA PRO A 522 -18.83 -28.07 -18.39
C PRO A 522 -20.25 -28.45 -18.88
N ILE A 523 -21.27 -27.68 -18.47
CA ILE A 523 -22.70 -28.02 -18.65
C ILE A 523 -23.30 -27.27 -19.82
N LEU A 524 -22.94 -26.00 -20.00
CA LEU A 524 -23.50 -25.12 -21.01
C LEU A 524 -22.55 -25.01 -22.22
N PRO A 525 -22.91 -25.57 -23.40
CA PRO A 525 -22.05 -25.58 -24.59
C PRO A 525 -21.55 -24.18 -25.01
N ALA A 526 -22.42 -23.17 -24.93
CA ALA A 526 -22.06 -21.80 -25.31
C ALA A 526 -20.98 -21.19 -24.39
N LEU A 527 -21.00 -21.51 -23.07
CA LEU A 527 -19.93 -21.10 -22.16
C LEU A 527 -18.64 -21.87 -22.44
N ARG A 528 -18.72 -23.17 -22.71
CA ARG A 528 -17.55 -23.97 -23.06
C ARG A 528 -16.87 -23.43 -24.30
N GLU A 529 -17.63 -23.18 -25.36
CA GLU A 529 -17.10 -22.66 -26.63
C GLU A 529 -16.31 -21.36 -26.45
N ILE A 530 -16.82 -20.41 -25.69
CA ILE A 530 -16.13 -19.13 -25.45
C ILE A 530 -14.95 -19.28 -24.49
N THR A 531 -15.06 -20.11 -23.44
CA THR A 531 -14.01 -20.27 -22.43
C THR A 531 -12.82 -21.10 -22.93
N ASP A 532 -13.04 -22.03 -23.87
CA ASP A 532 -11.96 -22.80 -24.52
C ASP A 532 -11.08 -21.95 -25.43
N GLN A 533 -11.58 -20.81 -25.90
CA GLN A 533 -10.84 -19.86 -26.74
C GLN A 533 -10.03 -18.84 -25.93
N LEU A 534 -10.22 -18.77 -24.58
CA LEU A 534 -9.56 -17.78 -23.75
C LEU A 534 -8.03 -17.97 -23.75
N PRO A 535 -7.27 -16.86 -23.76
CA PRO A 535 -5.83 -16.90 -23.67
C PRO A 535 -5.36 -17.35 -22.27
N ASN A 536 -4.06 -17.34 -22.03
CA ASN A 536 -3.49 -17.49 -20.69
C ASN A 536 -4.23 -16.58 -19.69
N ARG A 537 -4.37 -17.01 -18.43
CA ARG A 537 -5.14 -16.33 -17.35
C ARG A 537 -6.65 -16.35 -17.56
N LYS A 538 -7.17 -17.44 -18.15
CA LYS A 538 -8.62 -17.62 -18.36
C LYS A 538 -9.44 -17.47 -17.08
N GLU A 539 -8.92 -17.94 -15.95
CA GLU A 539 -9.59 -17.85 -14.64
C GLU A 539 -9.79 -16.38 -14.23
N GLU A 540 -8.79 -15.52 -14.43
CA GLU A 540 -8.89 -14.08 -14.12
C GLU A 540 -9.93 -13.38 -15.01
N ILE A 541 -9.99 -13.75 -16.29
CA ILE A 541 -10.98 -13.20 -17.25
C ILE A 541 -12.40 -13.63 -16.88
N MET A 542 -12.59 -14.91 -16.56
CA MET A 542 -13.90 -15.45 -16.15
C MET A 542 -14.36 -14.84 -14.82
N GLU A 543 -13.46 -14.72 -13.83
CA GLU A 543 -13.77 -14.11 -12.54
C GLU A 543 -14.19 -12.63 -12.71
N ALA A 544 -13.46 -11.86 -13.52
CA ALA A 544 -13.79 -10.46 -13.80
C ALA A 544 -15.19 -10.32 -14.47
N ALA A 545 -15.51 -11.18 -15.42
CA ALA A 545 -16.84 -11.22 -16.07
C ALA A 545 -17.94 -11.61 -15.07
N GLU A 546 -17.71 -12.62 -14.25
CA GLU A 546 -18.65 -13.10 -13.23
C GLU A 546 -18.95 -12.00 -12.19
N ILE A 547 -17.93 -11.28 -11.71
CA ILE A 547 -18.10 -10.18 -10.77
C ILE A 547 -18.93 -9.06 -11.40
N GLN A 548 -18.71 -8.73 -12.67
CA GLN A 548 -19.51 -7.73 -13.36
C GLN A 548 -20.98 -8.13 -13.45
N ILE A 549 -21.29 -9.39 -13.68
CA ILE A 549 -22.67 -9.90 -13.71
C ILE A 549 -23.29 -9.82 -12.31
N LYS A 550 -22.65 -10.42 -11.31
CA LYS A 550 -23.22 -10.55 -9.95
C LYS A 550 -23.40 -9.20 -9.25
N TYR A 551 -22.52 -8.25 -9.51
CA TYR A 551 -22.48 -6.97 -8.80
C TYR A 551 -22.93 -5.79 -9.65
N LYS A 552 -23.48 -6.00 -10.85
CA LYS A 552 -23.92 -4.97 -11.79
C LYS A 552 -24.74 -3.86 -11.12
N GLY A 553 -25.80 -4.21 -10.44
CA GLY A 553 -26.68 -3.23 -9.80
C GLY A 553 -26.05 -2.47 -8.63
N TYR A 554 -25.06 -3.06 -7.94
CA TYR A 554 -24.28 -2.37 -6.91
C TYR A 554 -23.31 -1.39 -7.53
N ILE A 555 -22.60 -1.79 -8.58
CA ILE A 555 -21.64 -0.96 -9.32
C ILE A 555 -22.33 0.26 -9.92
N GLU A 556 -23.49 0.07 -10.56
CA GLU A 556 -24.27 1.14 -11.17
C GLU A 556 -24.75 2.18 -10.13
N ARG A 557 -25.27 1.71 -8.99
CA ARG A 557 -25.69 2.60 -7.89
C ARG A 557 -24.53 3.40 -7.31
N GLU A 558 -23.39 2.75 -7.10
CA GLU A 558 -22.22 3.43 -6.54
C GLU A 558 -21.64 4.47 -7.51
N ARG A 559 -21.66 4.21 -8.82
CA ARG A 559 -21.28 5.20 -9.84
C ARG A 559 -22.14 6.46 -9.78
N ILE A 560 -23.45 6.30 -9.64
CA ILE A 560 -24.36 7.45 -9.50
C ILE A 560 -24.00 8.30 -8.27
N VAL A 561 -23.61 7.66 -7.17
CA VAL A 561 -23.16 8.36 -5.95
C VAL A 561 -21.84 9.08 -6.19
N ALA A 562 -20.86 8.40 -6.80
CA ALA A 562 -19.57 8.97 -7.14
C ALA A 562 -19.71 10.19 -8.07
N ASP A 563 -20.52 10.10 -9.11
CA ASP A 563 -20.78 11.19 -10.06
C ASP A 563 -21.37 12.44 -9.37
N LYS A 564 -22.22 12.24 -8.35
CA LYS A 564 -22.72 13.37 -7.54
C LYS A 564 -21.60 14.04 -6.75
N MET A 565 -20.70 13.26 -6.19
CA MET A 565 -19.55 13.80 -5.43
C MET A 565 -18.55 14.52 -6.34
N HIS A 566 -18.32 14.05 -7.58
CA HIS A 566 -17.50 14.77 -8.57
C HIS A 566 -17.99 16.20 -8.83
N ARG A 567 -19.31 16.43 -8.77
CA ARG A 567 -19.84 17.80 -8.89
C ARG A 567 -19.36 18.70 -7.76
N LEU A 568 -19.21 18.16 -6.54
CA LEU A 568 -18.68 18.90 -5.39
C LEU A 568 -17.16 19.10 -5.49
N GLU A 569 -16.41 18.15 -6.10
CA GLU A 569 -14.97 18.30 -6.37
C GLU A 569 -14.67 19.46 -7.33
N ASN A 570 -15.58 19.72 -8.27
CA ASN A 570 -15.44 20.83 -9.20
C ASN A 570 -15.79 22.21 -8.61
N ILE A 571 -16.30 22.26 -7.38
CA ILE A 571 -16.64 23.50 -6.68
C ILE A 571 -15.46 23.96 -5.85
N LYS A 572 -14.64 24.85 -6.42
CA LYS A 572 -13.50 25.45 -5.72
C LYS A 572 -13.99 26.47 -4.70
N ILE A 573 -13.52 26.33 -3.45
CA ILE A 573 -13.91 27.19 -2.32
C ILE A 573 -12.71 27.88 -1.66
N LYS A 574 -11.49 27.50 -1.96
CA LYS A 574 -10.27 28.08 -1.37
C LYS A 574 -10.21 29.59 -1.60
N GLY A 575 -10.07 30.33 -0.50
CA GLY A 575 -10.00 31.79 -0.53
C GLY A 575 -11.32 32.51 -0.84
N ARG A 576 -12.45 31.80 -0.94
CA ARG A 576 -13.76 32.41 -1.18
C ARG A 576 -14.50 32.80 0.08
N PHE A 577 -14.12 32.21 1.22
CA PHE A 577 -14.83 32.42 2.49
C PHE A 577 -13.85 32.79 3.61
N ASP A 578 -14.26 33.76 4.42
CA ASP A 578 -13.77 33.91 5.78
C ASP A 578 -14.62 33.02 6.70
N TYR A 579 -14.18 31.79 6.93
CA TYR A 579 -14.95 30.83 7.72
C TYR A 579 -15.23 31.30 9.15
N ASN A 580 -14.36 32.16 9.73
CA ASN A 580 -14.59 32.69 11.08
C ASN A 580 -15.80 33.58 11.17
N SER A 581 -16.15 34.28 10.09
CA SER A 581 -17.30 35.19 10.01
C SER A 581 -18.63 34.47 9.80
N LEU A 582 -18.63 33.20 9.35
CA LEU A 582 -19.83 32.45 8.99
C LEU A 582 -20.50 31.83 10.23
N LYS A 583 -21.42 32.55 10.86
CA LYS A 583 -22.11 32.12 12.08
C LYS A 583 -23.08 30.96 11.87
N GLU A 584 -23.50 30.73 10.64
CA GLU A 584 -24.39 29.64 10.20
C GLU A 584 -23.69 28.28 10.19
N ILE A 585 -22.36 28.26 10.16
CA ILE A 585 -21.55 27.07 10.26
C ILE A 585 -21.24 26.75 11.73
N SER A 586 -21.26 25.48 12.08
CA SER A 586 -20.91 25.01 13.43
C SER A 586 -19.56 25.54 13.89
N THR A 587 -19.38 25.74 15.20
CA THR A 587 -18.11 26.26 15.77
C THR A 587 -16.94 25.32 15.42
N GLU A 588 -17.14 24.01 15.52
CA GLU A 588 -16.14 23.01 15.14
C GLU A 588 -15.85 23.07 13.63
N GLY A 589 -16.89 23.12 12.79
CA GLY A 589 -16.76 23.26 11.34
C GLY A 589 -15.94 24.49 10.94
N ARG A 590 -16.22 25.67 11.54
CA ARG A 590 -15.45 26.89 11.28
C ARG A 590 -13.97 26.76 11.62
N GLN A 591 -13.66 26.22 12.80
CA GLN A 591 -12.28 26.03 13.24
C GLN A 591 -11.52 25.07 12.30
N LYS A 592 -12.15 23.95 11.92
CA LYS A 592 -11.58 22.96 11.01
C LYS A 592 -11.38 23.50 9.59
N LEU A 593 -12.40 24.16 9.04
CA LEU A 593 -12.33 24.78 7.71
C LEU A 593 -11.25 25.88 7.65
N THR A 594 -11.15 26.71 8.68
CA THR A 594 -10.11 27.76 8.78
C THR A 594 -8.71 27.15 8.83
N LYS A 595 -8.51 26.10 9.64
CA LYS A 595 -7.21 25.44 9.81
C LYS A 595 -6.75 24.72 8.54
N ILE A 596 -7.67 24.00 7.88
CA ILE A 596 -7.36 23.13 6.73
C ILE A 596 -7.40 23.91 5.41
N ASN A 597 -8.28 24.91 5.29
CA ASN A 597 -8.48 25.72 4.10
C ASN A 597 -8.64 24.88 2.83
N PRO A 598 -9.68 24.02 2.74
CA PRO A 598 -9.86 23.05 1.67
C PRO A 598 -10.00 23.73 0.30
N GLU A 599 -9.52 23.07 -0.75
CA GLU A 599 -9.58 23.59 -2.11
C GLU A 599 -10.97 23.48 -2.72
N THR A 600 -11.68 22.40 -2.39
CA THR A 600 -13.00 22.09 -2.97
C THR A 600 -14.04 21.83 -1.89
N LEU A 601 -15.31 21.93 -2.28
CA LEU A 601 -16.43 21.64 -1.37
C LEU A 601 -16.48 20.17 -0.96
N ALA A 602 -16.09 19.26 -1.85
CA ALA A 602 -15.97 17.85 -1.51
C ALA A 602 -14.88 17.58 -0.46
N GLN A 603 -13.73 18.25 -0.56
CA GLN A 603 -12.70 18.19 0.48
C GLN A 603 -13.24 18.69 1.83
N ALA A 604 -13.96 19.80 1.82
CA ALA A 604 -14.61 20.34 3.02
C ALA A 604 -15.56 19.33 3.66
N SER A 605 -16.36 18.61 2.87
CA SER A 605 -17.32 17.61 3.36
C SER A 605 -16.67 16.38 4.01
N ARG A 606 -15.40 16.10 3.72
CA ARG A 606 -14.64 14.97 4.28
C ARG A 606 -13.86 15.32 5.55
N ILE A 607 -13.86 16.59 5.96
CA ILE A 607 -13.16 17.01 7.17
C ILE A 607 -13.95 16.55 8.40
N PRO A 608 -13.36 15.77 9.31
CA PRO A 608 -14.01 15.38 10.55
C PRO A 608 -14.40 16.62 11.37
N GLY A 609 -15.69 16.72 11.75
CA GLY A 609 -16.23 17.87 12.46
C GLY A 609 -16.91 18.91 11.55
N VAL A 610 -16.86 18.74 10.23
CA VAL A 610 -17.69 19.49 9.28
C VAL A 610 -18.94 18.66 8.96
N SER A 611 -20.11 19.20 9.27
CA SER A 611 -21.40 18.51 9.09
C SER A 611 -21.97 18.70 7.69
N PRO A 612 -22.89 17.84 7.24
CA PRO A 612 -23.65 18.06 6.00
C PRO A 612 -24.40 19.39 5.99
N SER A 613 -24.85 19.87 7.15
CA SER A 613 -25.48 21.18 7.29
C SER A 613 -24.49 22.30 6.99
N ASP A 614 -23.24 22.21 7.47
CA ASP A 614 -22.20 23.21 7.18
C ASP A 614 -21.91 23.28 5.67
N ILE A 615 -21.90 22.13 4.99
CA ILE A 615 -21.71 22.05 3.53
C ILE A 615 -22.88 22.70 2.77
N ASN A 616 -24.11 22.47 3.23
CA ASN A 616 -25.29 23.11 2.63
C ASN A 616 -25.24 24.64 2.76
N VAL A 617 -24.78 25.16 3.90
CA VAL A 617 -24.57 26.61 4.08
C VAL A 617 -23.58 27.14 3.04
N LEU A 618 -22.44 26.44 2.84
CA LEU A 618 -21.47 26.85 1.83
C LEU A 618 -22.04 26.79 0.41
N LEU A 619 -22.87 25.80 0.08
CA LEU A 619 -23.57 25.70 -1.22
C LEU A 619 -24.50 26.90 -1.44
N VAL A 620 -25.31 27.23 -0.45
CA VAL A 620 -26.23 28.38 -0.53
C VAL A 620 -25.46 29.70 -0.72
N LEU A 621 -24.35 29.88 0.01
CA LEU A 621 -23.50 31.08 -0.15
C LEU A 621 -22.81 31.15 -1.52
N LEU A 622 -22.66 30.02 -2.22
CA LEU A 622 -22.16 29.95 -3.60
C LEU A 622 -23.27 30.15 -4.67
N GLY A 623 -24.51 30.35 -4.24
CA GLY A 623 -25.66 30.50 -5.14
C GLY A 623 -26.09 29.20 -5.82
N ARG A 624 -25.91 28.07 -5.14
CA ARG A 624 -26.18 26.71 -5.68
C ARG A 624 -27.15 25.93 -4.81
#